data_ac53e516b4154ab0439c012694d3c3b1
#
_entry.id   ac53e516b4154ab0439c012694d3c3b1
#
_cell.length_a   1.000
_cell.length_b   1.000
_cell.length_c   1.000
_cell.angle_alpha   90.00
_cell.angle_beta   90.00
_cell.angle_gamma   90.00
#
_symmetry.space_group_name_H-M   'P 1'
#
loop_
_entity.id
_entity.type
_entity.pdbx_description
1 polymer ?
#
loop_
_entity_poly.entity_id
_entity_poly.type
_entity_poly.pdbx_seq_one_letter_code
_entity_poly.pdbx_strand_id
1 'polypeptide(L)'
;LVPAEWTRNQNVPEDGTMIIAMAHDSGNPLVGGGGLVRVTFNVLAAEDVVGETTHVELTRALMPDGIEFTGHSNHDIHLVQFEYGDVSGKNGVTGHDASLVLDATLDSMLGGLFHFPIETDAPEWCPIPILPFDAERVGNVDGSETYEILFPVPDGPGDPTGLFTGIDSMDASLILQHVVRLIDEFPTGPPNNPPAAAAPGLLASSAVLDLSGPSSSLRPGETFTISLDTAGVSDLYAGEIGLQYDASLVRPVEVFTAGAGSGRVTPQWVHRVKDGTLAAVFASATPVDTGDSLVQVRFETLVDSAHPSVIRTSHVRLNRDLVKRQLTYAYQIEPYRFQLLANYPNPFNPETWIPFELAEEADVTIRIYGLDGQHIRTLDLGRYGQGSYTDRDQAAHWDGRNEYGEQVASSMYIYELRAGTYRAMRRMVIRK
;
A
#
# COMPACT_ATOMS: atom_id res chain seq x y z
N LEU A 1 -27.89 24.71 -18.08
CA LEU A 1 -27.91 25.92 -17.24
C LEU A 1 -28.53 27.05 -17.99
N VAL A 2 -29.56 27.69 -17.41
CA VAL A 2 -30.23 28.84 -18.01
C VAL A 2 -29.24 30.00 -18.09
N PRO A 3 -29.02 30.63 -19.26
CA PRO A 3 -28.12 31.77 -19.38
C PRO A 3 -28.50 32.92 -18.44
N ALA A 4 -27.50 33.73 -18.05
CA ALA A 4 -27.69 34.83 -17.09
C ALA A 4 -28.72 35.89 -17.53
N GLU A 5 -29.03 35.96 -18.81
CA GLU A 5 -29.98 36.90 -19.42
C GLU A 5 -31.48 36.48 -19.22
N TRP A 6 -31.70 35.28 -18.65
CA TRP A 6 -33.05 34.79 -18.37
C TRP A 6 -33.50 35.16 -16.96
N THR A 7 -34.61 35.82 -16.85
CA THR A 7 -35.22 36.10 -15.55
C THR A 7 -35.95 34.86 -15.05
N ARG A 8 -35.67 34.48 -13.81
CA ARG A 8 -36.34 33.38 -13.12
C ARG A 8 -37.13 33.93 -11.94
N ASN A 9 -38.38 33.53 -11.84
CA ASN A 9 -39.21 33.77 -10.68
C ASN A 9 -39.73 32.46 -10.13
N GLN A 10 -39.83 32.34 -8.81
CA GLN A 10 -40.36 31.15 -8.15
C GLN A 10 -41.41 31.57 -7.13
N ASN A 11 -42.41 30.74 -7.00
CA ASN A 11 -43.48 30.89 -6.03
C ASN A 11 -43.85 29.54 -5.43
N VAL A 12 -44.10 29.50 -4.15
CA VAL A 12 -44.57 28.33 -3.40
C VAL A 12 -45.99 28.70 -2.89
N PRO A 13 -47.02 28.43 -3.71
CA PRO A 13 -48.36 28.85 -3.38
C PRO A 13 -49.00 28.09 -2.22
N GLU A 14 -48.55 26.87 -2.01
CA GLU A 14 -48.98 25.99 -0.92
C GLU A 14 -47.91 24.98 -0.59
N ASP A 15 -47.98 24.36 0.57
CA ASP A 15 -47.03 23.34 0.98
C ASP A 15 -46.99 22.19 0.01
N GLY A 16 -45.80 21.80 -0.43
CA GLY A 16 -45.58 20.71 -1.39
C GLY A 16 -45.70 21.12 -2.87
N THR A 17 -46.04 22.38 -3.19
CA THR A 17 -46.12 22.83 -4.59
C THR A 17 -45.17 23.98 -4.85
N MET A 18 -44.32 23.88 -5.87
CA MET A 18 -43.43 24.93 -6.32
C MET A 18 -43.71 25.29 -7.79
N ILE A 19 -43.93 26.56 -8.08
CA ILE A 19 -44.05 27.07 -9.43
C ILE A 19 -42.81 27.85 -9.81
N ILE A 20 -42.18 27.49 -10.92
CA ILE A 20 -41.00 28.15 -11.46
C ILE A 20 -41.34 28.72 -12.83
N ALA A 21 -41.23 30.04 -12.98
CA ALA A 21 -41.38 30.73 -14.25
C ALA A 21 -40.07 31.31 -14.74
N MET A 22 -39.77 31.14 -16.03
CA MET A 22 -38.57 31.66 -16.67
C MET A 22 -38.95 32.45 -17.89
N ALA A 23 -38.37 33.65 -18.06
CA ALA A 23 -38.62 34.52 -19.22
C ALA A 23 -37.35 35.22 -19.68
N HIS A 24 -37.27 35.48 -20.98
CA HIS A 24 -36.22 36.26 -21.60
C HIS A 24 -36.84 37.45 -22.34
N ASP A 25 -36.29 38.62 -22.13
CA ASP A 25 -36.87 39.89 -22.68
C ASP A 25 -36.58 40.09 -24.17
N SER A 26 -35.60 39.45 -24.76
CA SER A 26 -35.22 39.57 -26.17
C SER A 26 -35.87 38.55 -27.09
N GLY A 27 -36.68 37.64 -26.57
CA GLY A 27 -37.37 36.62 -27.36
C GLY A 27 -36.46 35.52 -27.94
N ASN A 28 -35.22 35.41 -27.54
CA ASN A 28 -34.31 34.33 -27.98
C ASN A 28 -34.71 33.02 -27.34
N PRO A 29 -34.94 31.95 -28.13
CA PRO A 29 -35.28 30.64 -27.57
C PRO A 29 -34.07 30.02 -26.87
N LEU A 30 -34.32 29.21 -25.83
CA LEU A 30 -33.31 28.27 -25.30
C LEU A 30 -33.08 27.20 -26.35
N VAL A 31 -31.85 27.07 -26.79
CA VAL A 31 -31.42 26.07 -27.77
C VAL A 31 -30.41 25.13 -27.12
N GLY A 32 -30.63 23.84 -27.22
CA GLY A 32 -29.75 22.78 -26.72
C GLY A 32 -30.43 21.80 -25.79
N GLY A 33 -29.75 20.74 -25.43
CA GLY A 33 -30.15 19.75 -24.42
C GLY A 33 -29.56 20.08 -23.06
N GLY A 34 -30.19 19.59 -22.00
CA GLY A 34 -29.68 19.71 -20.63
C GLY A 34 -30.75 20.09 -19.59
N GLY A 35 -30.35 20.19 -18.33
CA GLY A 35 -31.27 20.56 -17.24
C GLY A 35 -31.67 22.03 -17.27
N LEU A 36 -32.96 22.29 -17.34
CA LEU A 36 -33.52 23.65 -17.30
C LEU A 36 -33.54 24.23 -15.89
N VAL A 37 -33.82 23.42 -14.90
CA VAL A 37 -33.96 23.82 -13.50
C VAL A 37 -33.34 22.78 -12.59
N ARG A 38 -32.63 23.27 -11.60
CA ARG A 38 -32.17 22.45 -10.44
C ARG A 38 -32.89 23.01 -9.21
N VAL A 39 -33.55 22.12 -8.48
CA VAL A 39 -34.21 22.46 -7.20
C VAL A 39 -33.46 21.70 -6.11
N THR A 40 -33.05 22.43 -5.09
CA THR A 40 -32.41 21.84 -3.88
C THR A 40 -33.47 21.88 -2.77
N PHE A 41 -33.70 20.73 -2.17
CA PHE A 41 -34.58 20.59 -1.03
C PHE A 41 -33.76 20.42 0.23
N ASN A 42 -34.21 21.04 1.33
CA ASN A 42 -33.71 20.71 2.67
C ASN A 42 -34.68 19.69 3.26
N VAL A 43 -34.12 18.60 3.76
CA VAL A 43 -34.91 17.63 4.52
C VAL A 43 -35.20 18.23 5.89
N LEU A 44 -36.48 18.46 6.19
CA LEU A 44 -36.93 19.01 7.46
C LEU A 44 -37.36 17.93 8.45
N ALA A 45 -37.31 16.68 8.00
CA ALA A 45 -37.86 15.57 8.72
C ALA A 45 -36.99 15.18 9.93
N ALA A 46 -37.66 14.82 10.98
CA ALA A 46 -37.11 14.21 12.17
C ALA A 46 -36.85 12.70 11.94
N GLU A 47 -36.26 12.04 12.91
CA GLU A 47 -35.89 10.61 12.88
C GLU A 47 -37.05 9.66 12.55
N ASP A 48 -38.30 10.10 12.74
CA ASP A 48 -39.52 9.30 12.53
C ASP A 48 -39.91 9.11 11.04
N VAL A 49 -39.24 9.76 10.10
CA VAL A 49 -39.50 9.62 8.65
C VAL A 49 -38.39 8.88 7.89
N VAL A 50 -37.39 8.39 8.58
CA VAL A 50 -36.34 7.56 7.97
C VAL A 50 -36.96 6.27 7.44
N GLY A 51 -36.62 5.91 6.21
CA GLY A 51 -37.20 4.77 5.49
C GLY A 51 -38.49 5.10 4.73
N GLU A 52 -39.02 6.32 4.84
CA GLU A 52 -40.17 6.78 4.07
C GLU A 52 -39.71 7.17 2.64
N THR A 53 -40.66 7.08 1.73
CA THR A 53 -40.49 7.51 0.34
C THR A 53 -41.37 8.72 0.07
N THR A 54 -40.79 9.79 -0.42
CA THR A 54 -41.57 10.94 -0.94
C THR A 54 -41.39 11.05 -2.44
N HIS A 55 -42.30 11.76 -3.08
CA HIS A 55 -42.29 11.89 -4.54
C HIS A 55 -42.12 13.35 -4.94
N VAL A 56 -41.32 13.57 -5.98
CA VAL A 56 -41.26 14.84 -6.70
C VAL A 56 -41.85 14.61 -8.09
N GLU A 57 -42.97 15.26 -8.37
CA GLU A 57 -43.69 15.13 -9.64
C GLU A 57 -43.65 16.45 -10.42
N LEU A 58 -43.27 16.39 -11.69
CA LEU A 58 -43.48 17.49 -12.62
C LEU A 58 -44.91 17.42 -13.12
N THR A 59 -45.79 18.17 -12.49
CA THR A 59 -47.25 18.13 -12.81
C THR A 59 -47.58 18.88 -14.08
N ARG A 60 -46.80 19.92 -14.44
CA ARG A 60 -47.08 20.74 -15.60
C ARG A 60 -45.85 21.51 -16.07
N ALA A 61 -45.57 21.51 -17.35
CA ALA A 61 -44.61 22.44 -17.96
C ALA A 61 -45.30 23.11 -19.17
N LEU A 62 -45.39 24.44 -19.14
CA LEU A 62 -46.02 25.23 -20.18
C LEU A 62 -44.97 26.07 -20.92
N MET A 63 -44.90 25.93 -22.24
CA MET A 63 -44.03 26.71 -23.11
C MET A 63 -44.73 27.98 -23.62
N PRO A 64 -43.96 29.03 -24.04
CA PRO A 64 -44.51 30.32 -24.46
C PRO A 64 -45.48 30.26 -25.64
N ASP A 65 -45.39 29.25 -26.48
CA ASP A 65 -46.26 28.97 -27.64
C ASP A 65 -47.53 28.22 -27.26
N GLY A 66 -47.78 28.00 -26.00
CA GLY A 66 -48.94 27.30 -25.48
C GLY A 66 -48.83 25.77 -25.53
N ILE A 67 -47.67 25.24 -25.88
CA ILE A 67 -47.43 23.80 -25.82
C ILE A 67 -47.27 23.40 -24.33
N GLU A 68 -48.16 22.51 -23.93
CA GLU A 68 -48.16 21.93 -22.60
C GLU A 68 -47.53 20.52 -22.64
N PHE A 69 -46.49 20.31 -21.86
CA PHE A 69 -45.96 18.98 -21.63
C PHE A 69 -46.67 18.37 -20.42
N THR A 70 -47.41 17.33 -20.68
CA THR A 70 -48.12 16.53 -19.65
C THR A 70 -47.41 15.21 -19.34
N GLY A 71 -46.14 15.11 -19.63
CA GLY A 71 -45.33 13.94 -19.28
C GLY A 71 -45.01 13.94 -17.79
N HIS A 72 -45.56 12.98 -17.08
CA HIS A 72 -45.26 12.78 -15.68
C HIS A 72 -43.87 12.16 -15.57
N SER A 73 -42.94 12.88 -15.03
CA SER A 73 -41.67 12.32 -14.55
C SER A 73 -41.73 12.29 -13.02
N ASN A 74 -42.04 11.14 -12.47
CA ASN A 74 -42.04 10.95 -11.05
C ASN A 74 -40.64 10.54 -10.65
N HIS A 75 -40.10 11.23 -9.65
CA HIS A 75 -38.85 10.83 -8.97
C HIS A 75 -39.20 10.52 -7.54
N ASP A 76 -38.95 9.29 -7.17
CA ASP A 76 -39.04 8.83 -5.81
C ASP A 76 -37.80 9.28 -5.04
N ILE A 77 -37.98 9.96 -3.94
CA ILE A 77 -36.91 10.35 -3.03
C ILE A 77 -37.10 9.49 -1.79
N HIS A 78 -36.08 8.63 -1.57
CA HIS A 78 -36.06 7.81 -0.37
C HIS A 78 -35.25 8.55 0.70
N LEU A 79 -35.82 8.65 1.88
CA LEU A 79 -35.18 9.25 3.05
C LEU A 79 -34.40 8.16 3.76
N VAL A 80 -33.09 8.21 3.63
CA VAL A 80 -32.18 7.30 4.32
C VAL A 80 -31.35 8.09 5.33
N GLN A 81 -31.15 7.51 6.49
CA GLN A 81 -30.26 8.05 7.49
C GLN A 81 -28.90 7.41 7.32
N PHE A 82 -27.89 8.25 7.17
CA PHE A 82 -26.51 7.80 7.19
C PHE A 82 -25.90 8.20 8.53
N GLU A 83 -25.24 7.24 9.16
CA GLU A 83 -24.42 7.47 10.34
C GLU A 83 -22.98 7.74 9.90
N TYR A 84 -22.36 8.82 10.38
CA TYR A 84 -20.94 9.06 10.12
C TYR A 84 -20.11 7.88 10.62
N GLY A 85 -19.19 7.41 9.79
CA GLY A 85 -18.36 6.26 10.06
C GLY A 85 -18.93 4.91 9.61
N ASP A 86 -20.24 4.82 9.29
CA ASP A 86 -20.86 3.62 8.71
C ASP A 86 -20.73 3.66 7.18
N VAL A 87 -19.55 3.36 6.66
CA VAL A 87 -19.26 3.34 5.22
C VAL A 87 -19.79 2.10 4.50
N SER A 88 -20.08 1.04 5.26
CA SER A 88 -20.72 -0.17 4.74
C SER A 88 -22.23 0.00 4.57
N GLY A 89 -22.84 0.92 5.31
CA GLY A 89 -24.27 1.11 5.38
C GLY A 89 -24.99 -0.03 6.10
N LYS A 90 -24.30 -0.80 6.93
CA LYS A 90 -24.85 -1.98 7.60
C LYS A 90 -24.35 -2.15 9.02
N ASN A 91 -25.28 -2.41 9.93
CA ASN A 91 -25.00 -2.67 11.34
C ASN A 91 -24.42 -1.49 12.13
N GLY A 92 -24.53 -0.24 11.63
CA GLY A 92 -23.94 0.93 12.24
C GLY A 92 -22.41 0.91 12.21
N VAL A 93 -21.77 1.83 12.90
CA VAL A 93 -20.32 2.02 12.90
C VAL A 93 -19.60 0.84 13.57
N THR A 94 -18.78 0.14 12.81
CA THR A 94 -18.05 -1.07 13.25
C THR A 94 -16.57 -1.03 12.83
N GLY A 95 -15.78 -2.01 13.33
CA GLY A 95 -14.39 -2.19 12.86
C GLY A 95 -14.28 -2.57 11.39
N HIS A 96 -15.36 -3.07 10.78
CA HIS A 96 -15.39 -3.37 9.35
C HIS A 96 -15.35 -2.08 8.51
N ASP A 97 -16.04 -1.03 8.96
CA ASP A 97 -16.04 0.27 8.28
C ASP A 97 -14.65 0.89 8.27
N ALA A 98 -13.93 0.79 9.38
CA ALA A 98 -12.53 1.21 9.44
C ALA A 98 -11.65 0.43 8.42
N SER A 99 -11.89 -0.87 8.25
CA SER A 99 -11.17 -1.67 7.24
C SER A 99 -11.47 -1.21 5.82
N LEU A 100 -12.72 -0.86 5.52
CA LEU A 100 -13.11 -0.33 4.20
C LEU A 100 -12.46 1.02 3.92
N VAL A 101 -12.35 1.88 4.92
CA VAL A 101 -11.63 3.17 4.81
C VAL A 101 -10.14 2.94 4.54
N LEU A 102 -9.51 1.97 5.22
CA LEU A 102 -8.11 1.62 4.95
C LEU A 102 -7.91 1.06 3.52
N ASP A 103 -8.83 0.21 3.05
CA ASP A 103 -8.77 -0.31 1.68
C ASP A 103 -8.93 0.80 0.63
N ALA A 104 -9.83 1.75 0.86
CA ALA A 104 -10.03 2.92 0.00
C ALA A 104 -8.77 3.80 -0.05
N THR A 105 -8.16 4.08 1.11
CA THR A 105 -6.92 4.83 1.23
C THR A 105 -5.79 4.14 0.45
N LEU A 106 -5.68 2.82 0.62
CA LEU A 106 -4.66 2.01 -0.06
C LEU A 106 -4.81 2.03 -1.59
N ASP A 107 -6.03 1.90 -2.09
CA ASP A 107 -6.31 1.98 -3.52
C ASP A 107 -5.97 3.37 -4.08
N SER A 108 -6.32 4.44 -3.36
CA SER A 108 -5.95 5.81 -3.72
C SER A 108 -4.43 5.97 -3.84
N MET A 109 -3.64 5.44 -2.90
CA MET A 109 -2.17 5.48 -2.95
C MET A 109 -1.59 4.75 -4.18
N LEU A 110 -2.28 3.74 -4.69
CA LEU A 110 -1.89 2.95 -5.86
C LEU A 110 -2.48 3.47 -7.19
N GLY A 111 -3.12 4.65 -7.16
CA GLY A 111 -3.77 5.25 -8.33
C GLY A 111 -4.98 4.46 -8.82
N GLY A 112 -5.63 3.71 -7.95
CA GLY A 112 -6.87 2.99 -8.18
C GLY A 112 -8.10 3.81 -7.82
N LEU A 113 -9.27 3.30 -8.21
CA LEU A 113 -10.57 3.77 -7.76
C LEU A 113 -11.15 2.67 -6.88
N PHE A 114 -11.30 2.95 -5.61
CA PHE A 114 -11.94 2.03 -4.69
C PHE A 114 -13.46 2.16 -4.81
N HIS A 115 -14.12 1.03 -4.92
CA HIS A 115 -15.58 0.95 -4.86
C HIS A 115 -15.95 0.34 -3.52
N PHE A 116 -16.50 1.13 -2.62
CA PHE A 116 -17.03 0.60 -1.37
C PHE A 116 -18.06 -0.50 -1.67
N PRO A 117 -17.89 -1.71 -1.11
CA PRO A 117 -18.90 -2.76 -1.21
C PRO A 117 -20.12 -2.31 -0.40
N ILE A 118 -21.22 -2.04 -1.09
CA ILE A 118 -22.42 -1.53 -0.46
C ILE A 118 -23.26 -2.72 -0.02
N GLU A 119 -23.27 -2.98 1.27
CA GLU A 119 -24.20 -3.88 1.94
C GLU A 119 -25.18 -3.03 2.73
N THR A 120 -26.33 -2.71 2.17
CA THR A 120 -27.34 -1.94 2.87
C THR A 120 -28.29 -2.86 3.62
N ASP A 121 -28.63 -2.53 4.87
CA ASP A 121 -29.83 -3.04 5.56
C ASP A 121 -31.13 -2.39 5.03
N ALA A 122 -31.02 -1.65 3.93
CA ALA A 122 -32.16 -1.05 3.28
C ALA A 122 -33.20 -2.14 2.93
N PRO A 123 -34.48 -1.91 3.19
CA PRO A 123 -35.52 -2.87 2.83
C PRO A 123 -35.45 -3.20 1.32
N GLU A 124 -35.79 -4.43 0.94
CA GLU A 124 -35.73 -4.92 -0.47
C GLU A 124 -36.42 -3.99 -1.49
N TRP A 125 -37.32 -3.12 -1.06
CA TRP A 125 -37.99 -2.13 -1.90
C TRP A 125 -37.18 -0.85 -2.15
N CYS A 126 -36.08 -0.66 -1.41
CA CYS A 126 -35.15 0.47 -1.57
C CYS A 126 -33.80 -0.02 -2.13
N PRO A 127 -33.73 -0.34 -3.44
CA PRO A 127 -32.48 -0.79 -4.05
C PRO A 127 -31.58 0.40 -4.39
N ILE A 128 -31.47 1.38 -3.51
CA ILE A 128 -30.53 2.47 -3.72
C ILE A 128 -29.21 1.96 -3.16
N PRO A 129 -28.25 1.62 -4.02
CA PRO A 129 -26.89 1.54 -3.57
C PRO A 129 -26.56 2.90 -2.97
N ILE A 130 -25.98 2.92 -1.77
CA ILE A 130 -25.24 4.09 -1.31
C ILE A 130 -24.30 4.41 -2.45
N LEU A 131 -24.47 5.56 -3.09
CA LEU A 131 -23.57 5.93 -4.16
C LEU A 131 -22.16 5.98 -3.57
N PRO A 132 -21.09 5.59 -4.28
CA PRO A 132 -19.72 5.69 -3.81
C PRO A 132 -19.41 7.02 -3.14
N PHE A 133 -20.03 8.07 -3.63
CA PHE A 133 -20.01 9.42 -3.10
C PHE A 133 -20.51 9.55 -1.65
N ASP A 134 -21.57 8.85 -1.30
CA ASP A 134 -22.13 8.96 0.07
C ASP A 134 -21.26 8.17 1.06
N ALA A 135 -20.73 7.03 0.66
CA ALA A 135 -19.80 6.26 1.49
C ALA A 135 -18.53 7.05 1.80
N GLU A 136 -17.98 7.80 0.85
CA GLU A 136 -16.84 8.67 1.07
C GLU A 136 -17.17 9.84 2.01
N ARG A 137 -18.32 10.46 1.82
CA ARG A 137 -18.77 11.55 2.70
C ARG A 137 -18.95 11.07 4.13
N VAL A 138 -19.47 9.87 4.32
CA VAL A 138 -19.69 9.25 5.62
C VAL A 138 -18.37 8.77 6.22
N GLY A 139 -17.42 8.34 5.38
CA GLY A 139 -16.10 7.88 5.79
C GLY A 139 -15.14 8.98 6.22
N ASN A 140 -15.29 10.20 5.69
CA ASN A 140 -14.50 11.37 6.11
C ASN A 140 -15.01 11.90 7.45
N VAL A 141 -14.67 11.22 8.54
CA VAL A 141 -15.15 11.53 9.89
C VAL A 141 -14.33 12.63 10.57
N ASP A 142 -13.19 12.99 10.04
CA ASP A 142 -12.36 14.08 10.57
C ASP A 142 -12.58 15.42 9.86
N GLY A 143 -13.26 15.41 8.72
CA GLY A 143 -13.56 16.59 7.92
C GLY A 143 -12.31 17.30 7.38
N SER A 144 -11.18 16.59 7.22
CA SER A 144 -9.86 17.15 6.92
C SER A 144 -9.77 17.84 5.57
N GLU A 145 -10.65 17.53 4.62
CA GLU A 145 -10.72 18.18 3.32
C GLU A 145 -12.18 18.38 2.88
N THR A 146 -12.66 19.59 2.96
CA THR A 146 -13.96 19.96 2.38
C THR A 146 -13.80 20.29 0.91
N TYR A 147 -14.33 19.44 0.02
CA TYR A 147 -14.37 19.70 -1.40
C TYR A 147 -15.63 20.46 -1.78
N GLU A 148 -15.46 21.60 -2.46
CA GLU A 148 -16.50 22.07 -3.38
C GLU A 148 -16.57 21.07 -4.54
N ILE A 149 -17.57 20.23 -4.53
CA ILE A 149 -17.87 19.33 -5.65
C ILE A 149 -18.32 20.19 -6.82
N LEU A 150 -17.39 20.56 -7.67
CA LEU A 150 -17.69 21.06 -9.00
C LEU A 150 -18.09 19.84 -9.85
N PHE A 151 -19.38 19.52 -9.85
CA PHE A 151 -19.91 18.61 -10.83
C PHE A 151 -19.87 19.24 -12.23
N PRO A 152 -19.08 18.73 -13.16
CA PRO A 152 -19.58 18.54 -14.48
C PRO A 152 -20.42 17.25 -14.44
N VAL A 153 -21.74 17.35 -14.63
CA VAL A 153 -22.54 16.17 -14.95
C VAL A 153 -22.02 15.67 -16.29
N PRO A 154 -21.38 14.50 -16.37
CA PRO A 154 -21.01 13.94 -17.66
C PRO A 154 -22.29 13.56 -18.40
N ASP A 155 -22.35 13.89 -19.68
CA ASP A 155 -23.37 13.35 -20.61
C ASP A 155 -23.07 11.84 -20.78
N GLY A 156 -23.60 10.99 -19.90
CA GLY A 156 -23.52 9.55 -20.06
C GLY A 156 -23.22 8.75 -18.76
N PRO A 157 -23.72 7.52 -18.67
CA PRO A 157 -23.42 6.67 -17.52
C PRO A 157 -21.99 6.16 -17.63
N GLY A 158 -21.10 6.66 -16.79
CA GLY A 158 -19.87 5.94 -16.55
C GLY A 158 -18.55 6.66 -16.45
N ASP A 159 -18.46 7.93 -16.04
CA ASP A 159 -17.14 8.45 -15.65
C ASP A 159 -17.23 9.39 -14.43
N PRO A 160 -17.07 8.87 -13.22
CA PRO A 160 -16.81 9.70 -12.07
C PRO A 160 -15.31 10.03 -12.02
N THR A 161 -14.85 10.94 -12.88
CA THR A 161 -13.52 11.56 -12.71
C THR A 161 -13.57 12.63 -11.61
N GLY A 162 -14.12 12.30 -10.46
CA GLY A 162 -13.93 13.01 -9.22
C GLY A 162 -12.72 12.40 -8.52
N LEU A 163 -11.62 13.13 -8.40
CA LEU A 163 -10.55 12.79 -7.48
C LEU A 163 -11.13 12.87 -6.05
N PHE A 164 -11.33 11.72 -5.45
CA PHE A 164 -11.80 11.58 -4.08
C PHE A 164 -10.57 11.57 -3.17
N THR A 165 -10.38 12.59 -2.38
CA THR A 165 -9.19 12.78 -1.56
C THR A 165 -9.49 13.11 -0.10
N GLY A 166 -10.75 12.95 0.32
CA GLY A 166 -11.17 13.28 1.67
C GLY A 166 -11.06 12.14 2.70
N ILE A 167 -10.80 10.91 2.27
CA ILE A 167 -10.69 9.75 3.16
C ILE A 167 -9.23 9.35 3.31
N ASP A 168 -8.77 9.23 4.56
CA ASP A 168 -7.42 8.79 4.86
C ASP A 168 -7.35 7.81 6.05
N SER A 169 -6.16 7.37 6.40
CA SER A 169 -5.95 6.42 7.49
C SER A 169 -6.33 6.98 8.87
N MET A 170 -6.41 8.30 9.01
CA MET A 170 -6.83 8.93 10.26
C MET A 170 -8.33 8.79 10.50
N ASP A 171 -9.14 8.83 9.43
CA ASP A 171 -10.58 8.56 9.52
C ASP A 171 -10.85 7.15 10.05
N ALA A 172 -10.11 6.16 9.52
CA ALA A 172 -10.20 4.79 10.03
C ALA A 172 -9.84 4.70 11.52
N SER A 173 -8.83 5.45 11.98
CA SER A 173 -8.47 5.50 13.40
C SER A 173 -9.59 6.09 14.26
N LEU A 174 -10.23 7.16 13.81
CA LEU A 174 -11.36 7.76 14.54
C LEU A 174 -12.56 6.82 14.59
N ILE A 175 -12.87 6.10 13.51
CA ILE A 175 -13.90 5.06 13.49
C ILE A 175 -13.58 3.98 14.53
N LEU A 176 -12.34 3.49 14.59
CA LEU A 176 -11.94 2.51 15.61
C LEU A 176 -12.05 3.07 17.03
N GLN A 177 -11.69 4.33 17.26
CA GLN A 177 -11.82 4.98 18.57
C GLN A 177 -13.28 5.08 19.00
N HIS A 178 -14.18 5.38 18.07
CA HIS A 178 -15.63 5.39 18.32
C HIS A 178 -16.15 3.98 18.68
N VAL A 179 -15.81 2.98 17.89
CA VAL A 179 -16.20 1.57 18.10
C VAL A 179 -15.82 1.06 19.51
N VAL A 180 -14.62 1.43 19.99
CA VAL A 180 -14.17 1.05 21.33
C VAL A 180 -14.56 2.06 22.42
N ARG A 181 -15.37 3.06 22.11
CA ARG A 181 -15.91 4.09 23.02
C ARG A 181 -14.84 4.94 23.69
N LEU A 182 -13.79 5.27 22.98
CA LEU A 182 -12.80 6.28 23.38
C LEU A 182 -13.26 7.70 23.01
N ILE A 183 -14.08 7.82 21.98
CA ILE A 183 -14.80 9.03 21.59
C ILE A 183 -16.29 8.69 21.43
N ASP A 184 -17.16 9.61 21.82
CA ASP A 184 -18.61 9.44 21.68
C ASP A 184 -19.11 10.05 20.37
N GLU A 185 -18.46 11.10 19.86
CA GLU A 185 -18.81 11.82 18.66
C GLU A 185 -17.58 12.03 17.78
N PHE A 186 -17.78 12.02 16.45
CA PHE A 186 -16.73 12.34 15.51
C PHE A 186 -16.41 13.84 15.50
N PRO A 187 -15.15 14.23 15.15
CA PRO A 187 -14.76 15.65 15.07
C PRO A 187 -15.54 16.45 14.02
N THR A 188 -16.09 15.80 13.00
CA THR A 188 -17.00 16.41 12.05
C THR A 188 -18.33 16.69 12.74
N GLY A 189 -18.65 17.95 12.88
CA GLY A 189 -20.03 18.33 13.18
C GLY A 189 -20.96 17.99 11.98
N PRO A 190 -22.29 18.13 12.17
CA PRO A 190 -23.22 17.97 11.06
C PRO A 190 -22.80 18.86 9.88
N PRO A 191 -23.17 18.51 8.63
CA PRO A 191 -22.59 19.06 7.38
C PRO A 191 -22.62 20.59 7.21
N ASN A 192 -23.17 21.31 8.15
CA ASN A 192 -23.24 22.76 8.19
C ASN A 192 -22.37 23.42 9.29
N ASN A 193 -21.59 22.62 10.02
CA ASN A 193 -20.72 23.14 11.07
C ASN A 193 -19.25 22.82 10.72
N PRO A 194 -18.37 23.84 10.58
CA PRO A 194 -16.97 23.55 10.29
C PRO A 194 -16.36 22.72 11.42
N PRO A 195 -15.45 21.80 11.11
CA PRO A 195 -14.86 20.91 12.09
C PRO A 195 -14.22 21.70 13.23
N ALA A 196 -14.42 21.22 14.44
CA ALA A 196 -13.62 21.67 15.58
C ALA A 196 -12.14 21.46 15.22
N ALA A 197 -11.32 22.44 15.54
CA ALA A 197 -9.90 22.49 15.15
C ALA A 197 -9.26 21.09 15.30
N ALA A 198 -8.75 20.60 14.18
CA ALA A 198 -8.09 19.31 14.07
C ALA A 198 -7.11 19.08 15.23
N ALA A 199 -7.10 17.85 15.75
CA ALA A 199 -6.07 17.45 16.70
C ALA A 199 -4.67 17.78 16.11
N PRO A 200 -3.74 18.28 16.92
CA PRO A 200 -2.46 18.76 16.40
C PRO A 200 -1.72 17.66 15.66
N GLY A 201 -1.17 17.98 14.51
CA GLY A 201 -0.17 17.15 13.83
C GLY A 201 1.00 16.95 14.80
N LEU A 202 1.35 15.71 15.10
CA LEU A 202 2.22 15.37 16.22
C LEU A 202 3.51 14.64 15.81
N LEU A 203 4.04 14.94 14.63
CA LEU A 203 5.47 14.67 14.46
C LEU A 203 6.22 15.71 15.29
N ALA A 204 6.74 15.30 16.45
CA ALA A 204 7.66 16.15 17.20
C ALA A 204 8.76 16.61 16.26
N SER A 205 9.21 17.87 16.37
CA SER A 205 10.32 18.40 15.56
C SER A 205 11.62 17.58 15.70
N SER A 206 11.66 16.63 16.63
CA SER A 206 12.76 15.70 16.92
C SER A 206 12.53 14.29 16.32
N ALA A 207 11.39 14.02 15.67
CA ALA A 207 11.15 12.71 15.09
C ALA A 207 12.12 12.47 13.92
N VAL A 208 12.84 11.35 13.99
CA VAL A 208 13.76 10.92 12.94
C VAL A 208 13.14 9.72 12.23
N LEU A 209 12.93 9.88 10.93
CA LEU A 209 12.50 8.80 10.06
C LEU A 209 13.68 8.41 9.16
N ASP A 210 13.97 7.14 9.06
CA ASP A 210 15.00 6.62 8.19
C ASP A 210 14.57 5.32 7.51
N LEU A 211 15.13 5.04 6.35
CA LEU A 211 14.94 3.80 5.62
C LEU A 211 16.25 3.03 5.67
N SER A 212 16.30 1.98 6.47
CA SER A 212 17.50 1.20 6.75
C SER A 212 17.42 -0.21 6.15
N GLY A 213 18.59 -0.84 6.02
CA GLY A 213 18.73 -2.20 5.51
C GLY A 213 20.17 -2.71 5.71
N PRO A 214 20.51 -3.89 5.17
CA PRO A 214 21.85 -4.46 5.31
C PRO A 214 22.92 -3.57 4.68
N SER A 215 24.08 -3.49 5.32
CA SER A 215 25.22 -2.68 4.85
C SER A 215 26.09 -3.38 3.80
N SER A 216 25.86 -4.67 3.55
CA SER A 216 26.61 -5.51 2.61
C SER A 216 25.97 -5.54 1.22
N SER A 217 26.79 -5.85 0.21
CA SER A 217 26.27 -6.20 -1.12
C SER A 217 25.38 -7.44 -1.03
N LEU A 218 24.30 -7.44 -1.80
CA LEU A 218 23.35 -8.53 -1.86
C LEU A 218 23.75 -9.54 -2.95
N ARG A 219 23.38 -10.81 -2.78
CA ARG A 219 23.65 -11.87 -3.74
C ARG A 219 22.34 -12.29 -4.45
N PRO A 220 22.41 -12.87 -5.66
CA PRO A 220 21.25 -13.45 -6.33
C PRO A 220 20.54 -14.50 -5.46
N GLY A 221 19.21 -14.41 -5.37
CA GLY A 221 18.38 -15.29 -4.53
C GLY A 221 18.47 -15.01 -3.03
N GLU A 222 19.23 -14.02 -2.60
CA GLU A 222 19.31 -13.62 -1.19
C GLU A 222 18.06 -12.85 -0.77
N THR A 223 17.62 -13.08 0.47
CA THR A 223 16.57 -12.27 1.10
C THR A 223 17.19 -11.25 2.05
N PHE A 224 16.65 -10.05 2.03
CA PHE A 224 17.08 -8.96 2.90
C PHE A 224 15.89 -8.17 3.41
N THR A 225 16.04 -7.50 4.55
CA THR A 225 14.96 -6.73 5.17
C THR A 225 15.27 -5.25 5.12
N ILE A 226 14.30 -4.47 4.68
CA ILE A 226 14.29 -3.01 4.76
C ILE A 226 13.34 -2.61 5.87
N SER A 227 13.78 -1.67 6.70
CA SER A 227 13.01 -1.14 7.83
C SER A 227 12.73 0.35 7.63
N LEU A 228 11.50 0.77 7.87
CA LEU A 228 11.17 2.17 8.10
C LEU A 228 11.26 2.43 9.60
N ASP A 229 12.35 3.04 10.02
CA ASP A 229 12.66 3.31 11.41
C ASP A 229 12.06 4.65 11.83
N THR A 230 11.51 4.68 13.05
CA THR A 230 10.73 5.81 13.57
C THR A 230 11.21 6.15 14.98
N ALA A 231 12.31 6.88 15.09
CA ALA A 231 12.81 7.31 16.39
C ALA A 231 12.13 8.60 16.85
N GLY A 232 11.62 8.62 18.09
CA GLY A 232 10.99 9.80 18.71
C GLY A 232 9.58 10.10 18.16
N VAL A 233 8.95 9.17 17.49
CA VAL A 233 7.53 9.25 17.13
C VAL A 233 6.71 8.72 18.30
N SER A 234 5.79 9.55 18.82
CA SER A 234 4.83 9.16 19.86
C SER A 234 3.41 9.46 19.37
N ASP A 235 2.43 8.88 20.05
CA ASP A 235 1.03 9.13 19.78
C ASP A 235 0.63 8.91 18.31
N LEU A 236 1.13 7.81 17.75
CA LEU A 236 0.88 7.41 16.38
C LEU A 236 -0.38 6.53 16.31
N TYR A 237 -1.41 7.00 15.66
CA TYR A 237 -2.70 6.32 15.53
C TYR A 237 -2.96 5.78 14.12
N ALA A 238 -2.40 6.43 13.10
CA ALA A 238 -2.64 6.10 11.71
C ALA A 238 -1.42 6.39 10.85
N GLY A 239 -1.30 5.72 9.72
CA GLY A 239 -0.22 6.00 8.79
C GLY A 239 -0.39 5.35 7.42
N GLU A 240 0.24 6.00 6.45
CA GLU A 240 0.27 5.63 5.05
C GLU A 240 1.72 5.58 4.60
N ILE A 241 2.14 4.45 4.07
CA ILE A 241 3.54 4.20 3.68
C ILE A 241 3.56 3.64 2.26
N GLY A 242 4.20 4.35 1.36
CA GLY A 242 4.48 3.91 0.00
C GLY A 242 5.97 3.69 -0.21
N LEU A 243 6.36 2.52 -0.70
CA LEU A 243 7.73 2.19 -1.10
C LEU A 243 7.77 1.89 -2.59
N GLN A 244 8.70 2.53 -3.29
CA GLN A 244 9.00 2.23 -4.69
C GLN A 244 10.32 1.47 -4.80
N TYR A 245 10.33 0.44 -5.64
CA TYR A 245 11.46 -0.41 -5.92
C TYR A 245 11.45 -0.89 -7.37
N ASP A 246 12.56 -1.39 -7.85
CA ASP A 246 12.64 -2.00 -9.18
C ASP A 246 12.17 -3.47 -9.11
N ALA A 247 10.96 -3.73 -9.62
CA ALA A 247 10.35 -5.06 -9.61
C ALA A 247 11.06 -6.08 -10.53
N SER A 248 11.95 -5.63 -11.40
CA SER A 248 12.79 -6.52 -12.19
C SER A 248 14.00 -7.05 -11.40
N LEU A 249 14.39 -6.35 -10.32
CA LEU A 249 15.56 -6.66 -9.51
C LEU A 249 15.24 -7.35 -8.20
N VAL A 250 14.13 -6.94 -7.57
CA VAL A 250 13.71 -7.45 -6.26
C VAL A 250 12.20 -7.60 -6.18
N ARG A 251 11.74 -8.51 -5.33
CA ARG A 251 10.32 -8.65 -5.00
C ARG A 251 10.12 -8.67 -3.48
N PRO A 252 9.05 -8.06 -2.95
CA PRO A 252 8.69 -8.23 -1.56
C PRO A 252 8.13 -9.65 -1.33
N VAL A 253 8.56 -10.31 -0.27
CA VAL A 253 8.12 -11.66 0.10
C VAL A 253 7.34 -11.69 1.40
N GLU A 254 7.60 -10.72 2.29
CA GLU A 254 6.92 -10.63 3.58
C GLU A 254 6.92 -9.19 4.10
N VAL A 255 5.83 -8.80 4.76
CA VAL A 255 5.69 -7.49 5.39
C VAL A 255 5.41 -7.70 6.88
N PHE A 256 6.24 -7.13 7.73
CA PHE A 256 6.09 -7.13 9.18
C PHE A 256 5.70 -5.72 9.62
N THR A 257 4.76 -5.62 10.54
CA THR A 257 4.19 -4.34 10.97
C THR A 257 4.29 -4.16 12.48
N ALA A 258 4.49 -2.93 12.91
CA ALA A 258 4.57 -2.58 14.33
C ALA A 258 3.27 -2.92 15.06
N GLY A 259 3.37 -3.17 16.35
CA GLY A 259 2.22 -3.44 17.22
C GLY A 259 1.60 -4.84 17.08
N ALA A 260 2.08 -5.67 16.16
CA ALA A 260 1.65 -7.06 16.05
C ALA A 260 2.17 -7.84 17.27
N GLY A 261 1.37 -7.91 18.33
CA GLY A 261 1.64 -8.77 19.49
C GLY A 261 1.87 -8.09 20.84
N SER A 262 1.86 -6.76 20.96
CA SER A 262 2.27 -6.08 22.20
C SER A 262 1.15 -5.43 23.03
N GLY A 263 -0.11 -5.40 22.60
CA GLY A 263 -1.16 -4.66 23.28
C GLY A 263 -2.55 -5.32 23.33
N ARG A 264 -3.45 -4.74 24.13
CA ARG A 264 -4.87 -5.14 24.21
C ARG A 264 -5.66 -4.79 22.95
N VAL A 265 -5.16 -3.83 22.16
CA VAL A 265 -5.73 -3.40 20.86
C VAL A 265 -4.61 -3.46 19.85
N THR A 266 -4.78 -4.30 18.85
CA THR A 266 -3.83 -4.40 17.73
C THR A 266 -4.23 -3.41 16.64
N PRO A 267 -3.29 -2.65 16.06
CA PRO A 267 -3.60 -1.82 14.90
C PRO A 267 -4.07 -2.69 13.72
N GLN A 268 -5.00 -2.16 12.96
CA GLN A 268 -5.41 -2.77 11.69
C GLN A 268 -4.42 -2.33 10.61
N TRP A 269 -3.87 -3.29 9.88
CA TRP A 269 -2.96 -3.07 8.78
C TRP A 269 -3.49 -3.69 7.49
N VAL A 270 -3.39 -2.93 6.42
CA VAL A 270 -3.64 -3.42 5.05
C VAL A 270 -2.46 -3.04 4.19
N HIS A 271 -2.00 -3.94 3.33
CA HIS A 271 -0.94 -3.65 2.37
C HIS A 271 -1.20 -4.30 1.04
N ARG A 272 -0.65 -3.70 -0.01
CA ARG A 272 -0.79 -4.19 -1.38
C ARG A 272 0.47 -3.89 -2.18
N VAL A 273 0.76 -4.76 -3.14
CA VAL A 273 1.89 -4.61 -4.05
C VAL A 273 1.37 -4.49 -5.47
N LYS A 274 1.79 -3.45 -6.19
CA LYS A 274 1.43 -3.21 -7.57
C LYS A 274 2.57 -2.48 -8.30
N ASP A 275 2.98 -2.99 -9.45
CA ASP A 275 3.89 -2.33 -10.41
C ASP A 275 5.16 -1.70 -9.78
N GLY A 276 5.86 -2.45 -8.91
CA GLY A 276 7.06 -1.95 -8.23
C GLY A 276 6.78 -0.95 -7.10
N THR A 277 5.55 -0.85 -6.68
CA THR A 277 5.12 -0.09 -5.50
C THR A 277 4.53 -1.03 -4.46
N LEU A 278 5.00 -0.92 -3.23
CA LEU A 278 4.36 -1.49 -2.05
C LEU A 278 3.71 -0.34 -1.29
N ALA A 279 2.41 -0.42 -1.10
CA ALA A 279 1.67 0.50 -0.24
C ALA A 279 1.20 -0.25 1.01
N ALA A 280 1.31 0.37 2.16
CA ALA A 280 0.81 -0.13 3.43
C ALA A 280 0.13 1.02 4.19
N VAL A 281 -1.02 0.73 4.75
CA VAL A 281 -1.79 1.67 5.56
C VAL A 281 -2.19 1.02 6.88
N PHE A 282 -2.31 1.82 7.92
CA PHE A 282 -2.78 1.32 9.20
C PHE A 282 -3.60 2.35 9.96
N ALA A 283 -4.45 1.84 10.84
CA ALA A 283 -5.17 2.62 11.84
C ALA A 283 -5.26 1.88 13.17
N SER A 284 -5.33 2.62 14.26
CA SER A 284 -5.46 2.09 15.62
C SER A 284 -6.32 3.01 16.47
N ALA A 285 -7.09 2.43 17.39
CA ALA A 285 -7.85 3.18 18.38
C ALA A 285 -6.98 3.73 19.52
N THR A 286 -5.79 3.18 19.71
CA THR A 286 -4.81 3.58 20.73
C THR A 286 -3.45 3.82 20.09
N PRO A 287 -2.56 4.61 20.73
CA PRO A 287 -1.23 4.82 20.16
C PRO A 287 -0.50 3.51 19.87
N VAL A 288 0.08 3.42 18.69
CA VAL A 288 0.89 2.27 18.25
C VAL A 288 2.28 2.37 18.86
N ASP A 289 2.72 1.31 19.51
CA ASP A 289 4.11 1.17 19.91
C ASP A 289 4.93 0.74 18.67
N THR A 290 5.68 1.68 18.13
CA THR A 290 6.50 1.43 16.93
C THR A 290 7.78 0.67 17.24
N GLY A 291 8.19 0.60 18.53
CA GLY A 291 9.52 0.11 18.88
C GLY A 291 10.58 0.89 18.10
N ASP A 292 11.50 0.17 17.44
CA ASP A 292 12.54 0.77 16.61
C ASP A 292 12.08 0.98 15.15
N SER A 293 11.09 0.23 14.68
CA SER A 293 10.63 0.34 13.28
C SER A 293 9.11 0.16 13.13
N LEU A 294 8.53 0.97 12.26
CA LEU A 294 7.09 0.98 11.97
C LEU A 294 6.69 -0.15 11.03
N VAL A 295 7.45 -0.36 9.98
CA VAL A 295 7.25 -1.42 9.01
C VAL A 295 8.57 -2.00 8.57
N GLN A 296 8.62 -3.31 8.40
CA GLN A 296 9.74 -4.02 7.84
C GLN A 296 9.27 -4.83 6.64
N VAL A 297 10.00 -4.76 5.54
CA VAL A 297 9.68 -5.49 4.31
C VAL A 297 10.86 -6.38 3.96
N ARG A 298 10.61 -7.68 3.89
CA ARG A 298 11.60 -8.65 3.40
C ARG A 298 11.49 -8.74 1.89
N PHE A 299 12.57 -8.44 1.22
CA PHE A 299 12.73 -8.56 -0.23
C PHE A 299 13.59 -9.77 -0.58
N GLU A 300 13.39 -10.30 -1.77
CA GLU A 300 14.25 -11.30 -2.41
C GLU A 300 14.82 -10.71 -3.70
N THR A 301 16.11 -10.93 -3.94
CA THR A 301 16.79 -10.52 -5.17
C THR A 301 16.48 -11.49 -6.31
N LEU A 302 16.19 -10.97 -7.50
CA LEU A 302 15.70 -11.74 -8.66
C LEU A 302 16.74 -11.91 -9.77
N VAL A 303 17.82 -11.11 -9.76
CA VAL A 303 18.77 -11.03 -10.87
C VAL A 303 20.13 -11.59 -10.48
N ASP A 304 20.83 -12.13 -11.45
CA ASP A 304 22.17 -12.73 -11.35
C ASP A 304 23.29 -11.84 -11.92
N SER A 305 23.00 -10.58 -12.17
CA SER A 305 23.93 -9.60 -12.71
C SER A 305 24.16 -8.43 -11.75
N ALA A 306 25.27 -7.72 -11.92
CA ALA A 306 25.60 -6.57 -11.07
C ALA A 306 24.69 -5.38 -11.37
N HIS A 307 23.85 -5.00 -10.39
CA HIS A 307 22.95 -3.86 -10.50
C HIS A 307 22.98 -3.00 -9.23
N PRO A 308 23.36 -1.72 -9.34
CA PRO A 308 23.06 -0.74 -8.31
C PRO A 308 21.58 -0.34 -8.40
N SER A 309 20.91 -0.24 -7.29
CA SER A 309 19.52 0.21 -7.25
C SER A 309 19.18 0.88 -5.92
N VAL A 310 17.98 1.40 -5.84
CA VAL A 310 17.47 2.08 -4.64
C VAL A 310 16.04 1.64 -4.36
N ILE A 311 15.71 1.50 -3.08
CA ILE A 311 14.35 1.49 -2.58
C ILE A 311 14.11 2.88 -1.98
N ARG A 312 12.97 3.49 -2.26
CA ARG A 312 12.64 4.83 -1.80
C ARG A 312 11.20 4.92 -1.35
N THR A 313 10.93 5.86 -0.45
CA THR A 313 9.55 6.20 -0.12
C THR A 313 8.92 7.02 -1.26
N SER A 314 7.72 6.64 -1.69
CA SER A 314 6.88 7.45 -2.60
C SER A 314 5.95 8.36 -1.82
N HIS A 315 5.46 7.88 -0.68
CA HIS A 315 4.55 8.56 0.21
C HIS A 315 4.78 8.07 1.64
N VAL A 316 4.82 8.97 2.60
CA VAL A 316 4.76 8.65 4.03
C VAL A 316 3.92 9.73 4.71
N ARG A 317 2.80 9.32 5.30
CA ARG A 317 1.98 10.15 6.17
C ARG A 317 1.87 9.44 7.53
N LEU A 318 2.05 10.17 8.61
CA LEU A 318 1.90 9.67 9.97
C LEU A 318 0.92 10.57 10.71
N ASN A 319 -0.19 10.01 11.15
CA ASN A 319 -1.38 10.76 11.52
C ASN A 319 -1.78 11.71 10.38
N ARG A 320 -1.72 13.03 10.61
CA ARG A 320 -2.00 14.07 9.59
C ARG A 320 -0.75 14.67 8.95
N ASP A 321 0.43 14.27 9.40
CA ASP A 321 1.68 14.87 8.95
C ASP A 321 2.26 14.15 7.73
N LEU A 322 2.30 14.83 6.61
CA LEU A 322 2.98 14.34 5.40
C LEU A 322 4.49 14.55 5.53
N VAL A 323 5.25 13.48 5.44
CA VAL A 323 6.71 13.51 5.42
C VAL A 323 7.20 13.97 4.06
N LYS A 324 7.63 15.23 3.96
CA LYS A 324 8.05 15.84 2.69
C LYS A 324 9.40 15.32 2.17
N ARG A 325 10.23 14.75 3.05
CA ARG A 325 11.53 14.23 2.68
C ARG A 325 11.41 12.81 2.15
N GLN A 326 11.87 12.56 0.93
CA GLN A 326 11.99 11.21 0.40
C GLN A 326 13.12 10.47 1.14
N LEU A 327 12.81 9.30 1.70
CA LEU A 327 13.78 8.40 2.29
C LEU A 327 14.25 7.43 1.22
N THR A 328 15.53 7.06 1.27
CA THR A 328 16.14 6.17 0.26
C THR A 328 17.10 5.20 0.91
N TYR A 329 17.03 3.94 0.49
CA TYR A 329 18.01 2.92 0.78
C TYR A 329 18.65 2.45 -0.53
N ALA A 330 19.97 2.65 -0.65
CA ALA A 330 20.74 2.22 -1.82
C ALA A 330 21.36 0.84 -1.55
N TYR A 331 21.29 -0.05 -2.54
CA TYR A 331 21.88 -1.38 -2.48
C TYR A 331 22.55 -1.74 -3.80
N GLN A 332 23.38 -2.76 -3.76
CA GLN A 332 24.03 -3.31 -4.94
C GLN A 332 23.87 -4.82 -4.94
N ILE A 333 23.43 -5.38 -6.04
CA ILE A 333 23.44 -6.83 -6.27
C ILE A 333 24.76 -7.18 -6.94
N GLU A 334 25.51 -8.10 -6.38
CA GLU A 334 26.76 -8.62 -6.93
C GLU A 334 26.56 -10.07 -7.33
N PRO A 335 26.79 -10.42 -8.61
CA PRO A 335 26.65 -11.79 -9.06
C PRO A 335 27.71 -12.68 -8.44
N TYR A 336 27.40 -13.95 -8.28
CA TYR A 336 28.41 -14.95 -7.98
C TYR A 336 29.44 -15.01 -9.12
N ARG A 337 30.69 -15.28 -8.76
CA ARG A 337 31.80 -15.44 -9.71
C ARG A 337 32.42 -16.79 -9.49
N PHE A 338 32.95 -17.37 -10.54
CA PHE A 338 33.82 -18.53 -10.35
C PHE A 338 35.06 -18.09 -9.57
N GLN A 339 35.23 -18.63 -8.37
CA GLN A 339 36.35 -18.30 -7.51
C GLN A 339 36.75 -19.49 -6.66
N LEU A 340 38.06 -19.78 -6.62
CA LEU A 340 38.65 -20.68 -5.64
C LEU A 340 39.23 -19.85 -4.50
N LEU A 341 38.80 -20.10 -3.27
CA LEU A 341 39.20 -19.36 -2.11
C LEU A 341 40.33 -20.07 -1.36
N ALA A 342 40.93 -19.41 -0.35
CA ALA A 342 41.96 -20.01 0.47
C ALA A 342 41.35 -21.09 1.36
N ASN A 343 42.03 -22.26 1.45
CA ASN A 343 41.59 -23.31 2.36
C ASN A 343 41.79 -22.89 3.82
N TYR A 344 40.95 -23.44 4.70
CA TYR A 344 41.03 -23.16 6.13
C TYR A 344 40.78 -24.43 6.96
N PRO A 345 41.59 -24.63 8.05
CA PRO A 345 42.78 -23.85 8.41
C PRO A 345 43.91 -24.02 7.39
N ASN A 346 44.84 -23.06 7.35
CA ASN A 346 46.06 -23.15 6.57
C ASN A 346 47.20 -22.41 7.33
N PRO A 347 48.23 -23.06 7.89
CA PRO A 347 48.50 -24.51 7.84
C PRO A 347 47.43 -25.34 8.55
N PHE A 348 47.29 -26.63 8.15
CA PHE A 348 46.29 -27.54 8.70
C PHE A 348 46.89 -28.86 9.20
N ASN A 349 46.15 -29.57 10.07
CA ASN A 349 46.53 -30.88 10.61
C ASN A 349 45.28 -31.63 11.15
N PRO A 350 44.89 -32.79 10.61
CA PRO A 350 45.25 -33.31 9.29
C PRO A 350 44.29 -32.83 8.17
N GLU A 351 43.22 -32.10 8.50
CA GLU A 351 42.12 -31.80 7.63
C GLU A 351 41.95 -30.30 7.33
N THR A 352 41.38 -30.00 6.19
CA THR A 352 41.11 -28.63 5.76
C THR A 352 39.84 -28.58 4.88
N TRP A 353 39.21 -27.38 4.87
CA TRP A 353 38.10 -27.07 3.99
C TRP A 353 38.57 -26.14 2.88
N ILE A 354 38.16 -26.43 1.67
CA ILE A 354 38.52 -25.71 0.46
C ILE A 354 37.25 -25.00 -0.05
N PRO A 355 37.06 -23.71 0.27
CA PRO A 355 35.90 -22.95 -0.15
C PRO A 355 36.01 -22.50 -1.60
N PHE A 356 34.87 -22.36 -2.26
CA PHE A 356 34.75 -21.91 -3.64
C PHE A 356 33.41 -21.22 -3.90
N GLU A 357 33.34 -20.47 -5.01
CA GLU A 357 32.09 -19.90 -5.53
C GLU A 357 31.91 -20.31 -6.98
N LEU A 358 30.65 -20.45 -7.38
CA LEU A 358 30.24 -20.80 -8.74
C LEU A 358 29.31 -19.73 -9.32
N ALA A 359 29.68 -19.24 -10.51
CA ALA A 359 28.87 -18.27 -11.24
C ALA A 359 27.62 -18.89 -11.89
N GLU A 360 27.66 -20.19 -12.15
CA GLU A 360 26.59 -20.99 -12.74
C GLU A 360 26.69 -22.43 -12.27
N GLU A 361 25.66 -23.23 -12.55
CA GLU A 361 25.67 -24.65 -12.23
C GLU A 361 26.79 -25.38 -13.01
N ALA A 362 27.59 -26.17 -12.31
CA ALA A 362 28.70 -26.90 -12.89
C ALA A 362 29.02 -28.21 -12.14
N ASP A 363 29.63 -29.16 -12.86
CA ASP A 363 30.27 -30.30 -12.24
C ASP A 363 31.61 -29.86 -11.63
N VAL A 364 31.76 -30.09 -10.32
CA VAL A 364 32.91 -29.59 -9.53
C VAL A 364 33.85 -30.71 -9.14
N THR A 365 35.12 -30.51 -9.45
CA THR A 365 36.17 -31.43 -9.04
C THR A 365 37.34 -30.64 -8.44
N ILE A 366 37.89 -31.08 -7.33
CA ILE A 366 39.16 -30.55 -6.78
C ILE A 366 40.21 -31.61 -6.90
N ARG A 367 41.35 -31.26 -7.52
CA ARG A 367 42.52 -32.11 -7.65
C ARG A 367 43.64 -31.56 -6.80
N ILE A 368 44.33 -32.45 -6.08
CA ILE A 368 45.40 -32.10 -5.17
C ILE A 368 46.67 -32.69 -5.73
N TYR A 369 47.75 -31.89 -5.75
CA TYR A 369 49.05 -32.24 -6.31
C TYR A 369 50.18 -31.92 -5.31
N GLY A 370 51.23 -32.72 -5.35
CA GLY A 370 52.49 -32.38 -4.74
C GLY A 370 53.22 -31.25 -5.51
N LEU A 371 54.29 -30.70 -4.95
CA LEU A 371 55.11 -29.68 -5.60
C LEU A 371 55.81 -30.18 -6.86
N ASP A 372 56.05 -31.47 -6.94
CA ASP A 372 56.64 -32.19 -8.07
C ASP A 372 55.62 -32.43 -9.21
N GLY A 373 54.37 -32.01 -9.02
CA GLY A 373 53.27 -32.25 -9.95
C GLY A 373 52.59 -33.62 -9.84
N GLN A 374 53.04 -34.46 -8.88
CA GLN A 374 52.41 -35.74 -8.66
C GLN A 374 50.96 -35.55 -8.20
N HIS A 375 50.04 -36.26 -8.82
CA HIS A 375 48.63 -36.31 -8.40
C HIS A 375 48.52 -37.05 -7.05
N ILE A 376 47.89 -36.43 -6.08
CA ILE A 376 47.73 -36.93 -4.71
C ILE A 376 46.30 -37.45 -4.46
N ARG A 377 45.32 -36.63 -4.77
CA ARG A 377 43.90 -36.93 -4.53
C ARG A 377 42.99 -36.18 -5.48
N THR A 378 41.89 -36.82 -5.88
CA THR A 378 40.75 -36.20 -6.51
C THR A 378 39.55 -36.20 -5.55
N LEU A 379 38.99 -35.04 -5.30
CA LEU A 379 37.71 -34.87 -4.64
C LEU A 379 36.68 -34.58 -5.76
N ASP A 380 35.90 -35.58 -6.10
CA ASP A 380 34.77 -35.46 -7.03
C ASP A 380 33.55 -35.04 -6.22
N LEU A 381 33.12 -33.80 -6.36
CA LEU A 381 32.03 -33.24 -5.59
C LEU A 381 30.69 -33.41 -6.32
N GLY A 382 30.73 -33.70 -7.63
CA GLY A 382 29.54 -33.80 -8.48
C GLY A 382 28.97 -32.43 -8.89
N ARG A 383 27.69 -32.35 -9.11
CA ARG A 383 27.00 -31.17 -9.67
C ARG A 383 26.54 -30.23 -8.56
N TYR A 384 26.98 -28.99 -8.66
CA TYR A 384 26.65 -27.91 -7.75
C TYR A 384 25.99 -26.76 -8.50
N GLY A 385 24.98 -26.13 -7.90
CA GLY A 385 24.31 -24.96 -8.44
C GLY A 385 25.17 -23.69 -8.38
N GLN A 386 24.65 -22.60 -8.89
CA GLN A 386 25.21 -21.27 -8.64
C GLN A 386 25.19 -20.98 -7.13
N GLY A 387 26.28 -20.42 -6.58
CA GLY A 387 26.31 -20.09 -5.16
C GLY A 387 27.71 -19.96 -4.56
N SER A 388 27.74 -19.70 -3.24
CA SER A 388 28.93 -19.61 -2.42
C SER A 388 28.98 -20.82 -1.46
N TYR A 389 30.08 -21.56 -1.51
CA TYR A 389 30.32 -22.80 -0.76
C TYR A 389 31.51 -22.56 0.17
N THR A 390 31.29 -21.74 1.19
CA THR A 390 32.34 -21.25 2.09
C THR A 390 32.30 -21.87 3.48
N ASP A 391 31.13 -22.30 3.95
CA ASP A 391 30.95 -22.88 5.26
C ASP A 391 31.44 -24.33 5.30
N ARG A 392 31.76 -24.83 6.52
CA ARG A 392 32.32 -26.17 6.70
C ARG A 392 31.44 -27.32 6.19
N ASP A 393 30.15 -27.15 6.22
CA ASP A 393 29.14 -28.09 5.73
C ASP A 393 28.97 -28.07 4.21
N GLN A 394 29.48 -27.03 3.54
CA GLN A 394 29.33 -26.81 2.10
C GLN A 394 30.66 -26.82 1.34
N ALA A 395 31.75 -26.40 1.96
CA ALA A 395 33.08 -26.38 1.38
C ALA A 395 33.62 -27.80 1.15
N ALA A 396 34.46 -27.96 0.13
CA ALA A 396 35.09 -29.24 -0.12
C ALA A 396 36.02 -29.64 1.01
N HIS A 397 35.83 -30.80 1.60
CA HIS A 397 36.61 -31.30 2.70
C HIS A 397 37.75 -32.21 2.22
N TRP A 398 38.97 -31.97 2.69
CA TRP A 398 40.10 -32.87 2.49
C TRP A 398 40.68 -33.32 3.85
N ASP A 399 40.76 -34.63 4.03
CA ASP A 399 41.25 -35.31 5.23
C ASP A 399 42.80 -35.50 5.31
N GLY A 400 43.56 -34.91 4.39
CA GLY A 400 44.99 -35.03 4.31
C GLY A 400 45.48 -36.42 3.87
N ARG A 401 44.65 -37.18 3.14
CA ARG A 401 45.00 -38.49 2.60
C ARG A 401 45.08 -38.49 1.08
N ASN A 402 45.96 -39.40 0.57
CA ASN A 402 46.08 -39.65 -0.88
C ASN A 402 44.95 -40.59 -1.40
N GLU A 403 45.00 -40.96 -2.68
CA GLU A 403 44.03 -41.89 -3.28
C GLU A 403 43.95 -43.26 -2.64
N TYR A 404 45.04 -43.69 -2.00
CA TYR A 404 45.15 -45.00 -1.32
C TYR A 404 44.75 -44.93 0.18
N GLY A 405 44.31 -43.76 0.65
CA GLY A 405 43.91 -43.59 2.05
C GLY A 405 45.08 -43.36 3.01
N GLU A 406 46.31 -43.23 2.51
CA GLU A 406 47.50 -42.97 3.31
C GLU A 406 47.63 -41.48 3.63
N GLN A 407 48.08 -41.16 4.86
CA GLN A 407 48.34 -39.79 5.23
C GLN A 407 49.55 -39.18 4.48
N VAL A 408 49.35 -38.03 3.87
CA VAL A 408 50.42 -37.34 3.13
C VAL A 408 51.43 -36.70 4.09
N ALA A 409 52.65 -36.45 3.67
CA ALA A 409 53.72 -35.83 4.46
C ALA A 409 53.47 -34.35 4.74
N SER A 410 54.09 -33.81 5.80
CA SER A 410 54.16 -32.35 6.03
C SER A 410 54.86 -31.70 4.84
N SER A 411 54.14 -30.90 4.07
CA SER A 411 54.64 -30.23 2.87
C SER A 411 53.67 -29.16 2.41
N MET A 412 54.04 -28.47 1.35
CA MET A 412 53.17 -27.63 0.56
C MET A 412 52.54 -28.48 -0.54
N TYR A 413 51.24 -28.30 -0.78
CA TYR A 413 50.46 -28.91 -1.82
C TYR A 413 49.78 -27.85 -2.67
N ILE A 414 49.43 -28.21 -3.90
CA ILE A 414 48.66 -27.39 -4.81
C ILE A 414 47.31 -28.04 -4.96
N TYR A 415 46.22 -27.27 -4.86
CA TYR A 415 44.89 -27.71 -5.20
C TYR A 415 44.34 -26.93 -6.39
N GLU A 416 43.69 -27.65 -7.30
CA GLU A 416 43.08 -27.14 -8.51
C GLU A 416 41.59 -27.37 -8.44
N LEU A 417 40.80 -26.28 -8.53
CA LEU A 417 39.36 -26.36 -8.76
C LEU A 417 39.09 -26.43 -10.26
N ARG A 418 38.21 -27.34 -10.65
CA ARG A 418 37.63 -27.45 -11.99
C ARG A 418 36.12 -27.38 -11.86
N ALA A 419 35.50 -26.39 -12.55
CA ALA A 419 34.05 -26.24 -12.62
C ALA A 419 33.68 -25.83 -14.05
N GLY A 420 33.13 -26.77 -14.84
CA GLY A 420 32.91 -26.58 -16.25
C GLY A 420 34.22 -26.21 -16.99
N THR A 421 34.25 -25.03 -17.60
CA THR A 421 35.46 -24.47 -18.28
C THR A 421 36.40 -23.73 -17.34
N TYR A 422 35.94 -23.40 -16.14
CA TYR A 422 36.74 -22.64 -15.15
C TYR A 422 37.79 -23.52 -14.49
N ARG A 423 38.99 -22.96 -14.32
CA ARG A 423 40.10 -23.59 -13.57
C ARG A 423 40.83 -22.54 -12.74
N ALA A 424 41.11 -22.88 -11.50
CA ALA A 424 41.93 -22.07 -10.61
C ALA A 424 42.79 -22.95 -9.71
N MET A 425 43.97 -22.47 -9.33
CA MET A 425 44.88 -23.17 -8.46
C MET A 425 45.29 -22.30 -7.27
N ARG A 426 45.48 -22.95 -6.12
CA ARG A 426 46.02 -22.33 -4.91
C ARG A 426 46.97 -23.30 -4.18
N ARG A 427 47.72 -22.74 -3.22
CA ARG A 427 48.66 -23.50 -2.39
C ARG A 427 48.10 -23.66 -0.99
N MET A 428 48.36 -24.78 -0.38
CA MET A 428 48.07 -25.11 1.02
C MET A 428 49.24 -25.78 1.70
N VAL A 429 49.31 -25.70 3.03
CA VAL A 429 50.40 -26.24 3.83
C VAL A 429 49.84 -27.19 4.88
N ILE A 430 50.32 -28.45 4.88
CA ILE A 430 50.10 -29.38 5.98
C ILE A 430 51.27 -29.37 6.93
N ARG A 431 51.00 -29.27 8.23
CA ARG A 431 51.99 -29.29 9.28
C ARG A 431 51.51 -30.26 10.36
N LYS A 432 52.19 -31.39 10.45
CA LYS A 432 51.98 -32.37 11.51
C LYS A 432 52.78 -32.03 12.75
#